data_7cb9df29dd020196dfc9f57a8f87dc2f
#
_entry.id   7cb9df29dd020196dfc9f57a8f87dc2f
#
_cell.length_a   1.000
_cell.length_b   1.000
_cell.length_c   1.000
_cell.angle_alpha   90.00
_cell.angle_beta   90.00
_cell.angle_gamma   90.00
#
_symmetry.space_group_name_H-M   'P 1'
#
loop_
_entity.id
_entity.type
_entity.pdbx_description
1 polymer ?
#
loop_
_entity_poly.entity_id
_entity_poly.type
_entity_poly.pdbx_seq_one_letter_code
_entity_poly.pdbx_strand_id
1 'polypeptide(L)'
;PFGLSGGQKRRIAIAGILAMKPKYLVLDEPTAGLDPRGRKEILGHLRDLNKKQGITIILVSHNMDEVAWLADRIVVMDRGRISRSGTPREVFSDGKYLLEQGLALPAMSSLLLRLKEKGWDVDGSAFTVEDAAREILKNLRCGNYA
;
A
#
# COMPACT_ATOMS: atom_id res chain seq x y z
N PRO A 1 13.35 -0.03 29.22
CA PRO A 1 12.51 0.30 28.07
C PRO A 1 12.34 1.81 27.86
N PHE A 2 12.74 2.68 28.81
CA PHE A 2 12.47 4.13 28.73
C PHE A 2 13.38 4.91 27.76
N GLY A 3 14.51 4.35 27.28
CA GLY A 3 15.43 4.99 26.35
C GLY A 3 15.23 4.59 24.86
N LEU A 4 14.20 3.82 24.52
CA LEU A 4 14.00 3.33 23.16
C LEU A 4 13.18 4.31 22.34
N SER A 5 13.58 4.54 21.06
CA SER A 5 12.76 5.27 20.11
C SER A 5 11.43 4.55 19.83
N GLY A 6 10.42 5.27 19.32
CA GLY A 6 9.13 4.68 18.95
C GLY A 6 9.27 3.49 17.99
N GLY A 7 10.16 3.61 17.01
CA GLY A 7 10.44 2.52 16.06
C GLY A 7 11.12 1.31 16.70
N GLN A 8 12.02 1.51 17.68
CA GLN A 8 12.64 0.42 18.43
C GLN A 8 11.62 -0.32 19.30
N LYS A 9 10.76 0.41 20.01
CA LYS A 9 9.66 -0.18 20.80
C LYS A 9 8.76 -1.05 19.93
N ARG A 10 8.41 -0.56 18.73
CA ARG A 10 7.53 -1.27 17.80
C ARG A 10 8.18 -2.55 17.25
N ARG A 11 9.47 -2.50 16.88
CA ARG A 11 10.23 -3.69 16.47
C ARG A 11 10.30 -4.74 17.56
N ILE A 12 10.52 -4.34 18.81
CA ILE A 12 10.52 -5.26 19.95
C ILE A 12 9.15 -5.88 20.17
N ALA A 13 8.06 -5.11 20.07
CA ALA A 13 6.70 -5.63 20.18
C ALA A 13 6.40 -6.69 19.11
N ILE A 14 6.75 -6.40 17.86
CA ILE A 14 6.60 -7.37 16.76
C ILE A 14 7.46 -8.61 17.00
N ALA A 15 8.72 -8.45 17.41
CA ALA A 15 9.61 -9.58 17.73
C ALA A 15 9.06 -10.45 18.86
N GLY A 16 8.47 -9.86 19.89
CA GLY A 16 7.82 -10.58 20.97
C GLY A 16 6.65 -11.46 20.51
N ILE A 17 5.82 -10.92 19.61
CA ILE A 17 4.71 -11.69 19.02
C ILE A 17 5.22 -12.81 18.11
N LEU A 18 6.26 -12.54 17.32
CA LEU A 18 6.86 -13.54 16.43
C LEU A 18 7.53 -14.70 17.15
N ALA A 19 8.03 -14.47 18.36
CA ALA A 19 8.57 -15.54 19.22
C ALA A 19 7.54 -16.64 19.53
N MET A 20 6.24 -16.32 19.46
CA MET A 20 5.14 -17.28 19.63
C MET A 20 4.85 -18.10 18.36
N LYS A 21 5.55 -17.84 17.24
CA LYS A 21 5.35 -18.48 15.92
C LYS A 21 3.89 -18.46 15.45
N PRO A 22 3.24 -17.29 15.37
CA PRO A 22 1.83 -17.20 15.00
C PRO A 22 1.64 -17.57 13.53
N LYS A 23 0.49 -18.18 13.21
CA LYS A 23 0.06 -18.38 11.81
C LYS A 23 -0.57 -17.10 11.22
N TYR A 24 -1.16 -16.27 12.06
CA TYR A 24 -1.85 -15.02 11.70
C TYR A 24 -1.29 -13.88 12.52
N LEU A 25 -0.95 -12.78 11.87
CA LEU A 25 -0.44 -11.56 12.50
C LEU A 25 -1.35 -10.39 12.11
N VAL A 26 -2.00 -9.77 13.10
CA VAL A 26 -2.85 -8.59 12.89
C VAL A 26 -2.08 -7.36 13.38
N LEU A 27 -1.95 -6.37 12.51
CA LEU A 27 -1.22 -5.14 12.78
C LEU A 27 -2.08 -3.93 12.43
N ASP A 28 -2.24 -3.05 13.40
CA ASP A 28 -2.94 -1.77 13.25
C ASP A 28 -1.92 -0.65 13.18
N GLU A 29 -1.90 0.06 12.04
CA GLU A 29 -0.99 1.17 11.74
C GLU A 29 0.48 0.90 12.13
N PRO A 30 1.12 -0.20 11.66
CA PRO A 30 2.43 -0.61 12.15
C PRO A 30 3.55 0.37 11.83
N THR A 31 3.36 1.29 10.91
CA THR A 31 4.35 2.26 10.44
C THR A 31 4.09 3.68 10.91
N ALA A 32 2.97 3.92 11.63
CA ALA A 32 2.62 5.24 12.11
C ALA A 32 3.73 5.85 13.00
N GLY A 33 4.08 7.10 12.74
CA GLY A 33 5.10 7.84 13.49
C GLY A 33 6.55 7.40 13.21
N LEU A 34 6.79 6.56 12.21
CA LEU A 34 8.14 6.20 11.77
C LEU A 34 8.62 7.15 10.67
N ASP A 35 9.93 7.38 10.65
CA ASP A 35 10.61 8.01 9.53
C ASP A 35 10.56 7.10 8.27
N PRO A 36 10.82 7.62 7.07
CA PRO A 36 10.72 6.85 5.83
C PRO A 36 11.58 5.58 5.81
N ARG A 37 12.76 5.64 6.45
CA ARG A 37 13.68 4.49 6.55
C ARG A 37 13.11 3.40 7.45
N GLY A 38 12.67 3.75 8.66
CA GLY A 38 12.07 2.82 9.62
C GLY A 38 10.79 2.18 9.08
N ARG A 39 9.99 2.97 8.33
CA ARG A 39 8.79 2.48 7.63
C ARG A 39 9.16 1.40 6.61
N LYS A 40 10.13 1.66 5.73
CA LYS A 40 10.59 0.70 4.72
C LYS A 40 11.16 -0.58 5.34
N GLU A 41 11.90 -0.46 6.45
CA GLU A 41 12.43 -1.60 7.19
C GLU A 41 11.31 -2.49 7.74
N ILE A 42 10.31 -1.91 8.41
CA ILE A 42 9.17 -2.68 8.98
C ILE A 42 8.39 -3.39 7.86
N LEU A 43 8.03 -2.67 6.80
CA LEU A 43 7.30 -3.25 5.67
C LEU A 43 8.10 -4.38 4.99
N GLY A 44 9.42 -4.20 4.83
CA GLY A 44 10.30 -5.25 4.31
C GLY A 44 10.29 -6.51 5.17
N HIS A 45 10.37 -6.35 6.49
CA HIS A 45 10.26 -7.48 7.41
C HIS A 45 8.91 -8.18 7.34
N LEU A 46 7.80 -7.43 7.28
CA LEU A 46 6.46 -8.01 7.12
C LEU A 46 6.32 -8.82 5.84
N ARG A 47 6.84 -8.29 4.72
CA ARG A 47 6.87 -9.01 3.46
C ARG A 47 7.68 -10.31 3.54
N ASP A 48 8.84 -10.27 4.17
CA ASP A 48 9.67 -11.46 4.39
C ASP A 48 8.97 -12.51 5.25
N LEU A 49 8.29 -12.11 6.32
CA LEU A 49 7.50 -12.99 7.17
C LEU A 49 6.39 -13.70 6.38
N ASN A 50 5.68 -12.96 5.54
CA ASN A 50 4.66 -13.54 4.67
C ASN A 50 5.27 -14.49 3.64
N LYS A 51 6.25 -14.01 2.83
CA LYS A 51 6.75 -14.76 1.67
C LYS A 51 7.68 -15.92 2.04
N LYS A 52 8.50 -15.78 3.11
CA LYS A 52 9.49 -16.80 3.52
C LYS A 52 9.00 -17.73 4.61
N GLN A 53 8.09 -17.25 5.48
CA GLN A 53 7.62 -18.03 6.64
C GLN A 53 6.14 -18.43 6.53
N GLY A 54 5.43 -17.98 5.50
CA GLY A 54 4.02 -18.33 5.28
C GLY A 54 3.05 -17.75 6.30
N ILE A 55 3.46 -16.71 7.05
CA ILE A 55 2.59 -16.05 8.03
C ILE A 55 1.56 -15.21 7.27
N THR A 56 0.29 -15.42 7.56
CA THR A 56 -0.77 -14.54 7.05
C THR A 56 -0.78 -13.25 7.83
N ILE A 57 -0.65 -12.10 7.12
CA ILE A 57 -0.64 -10.78 7.74
C ILE A 57 -1.92 -10.05 7.39
N ILE A 58 -2.61 -9.55 8.42
CA ILE A 58 -3.74 -8.63 8.28
C ILE A 58 -3.23 -7.26 8.70
N LEU A 59 -3.16 -6.35 7.75
CA LEU A 59 -2.66 -4.99 7.94
C LEU A 59 -3.84 -4.02 7.90
N VAL A 60 -4.04 -3.25 8.95
CA VAL A 60 -4.92 -2.08 8.94
C VAL A 60 -4.04 -0.86 8.73
N SER A 61 -4.28 -0.10 7.67
CA SER A 61 -3.54 1.12 7.34
C SER A 61 -4.39 2.08 6.50
N HIS A 62 -4.16 3.37 6.68
CA HIS A 62 -4.68 4.43 5.81
C HIS A 62 -3.63 4.93 4.80
N ASN A 63 -2.42 4.37 4.82
CA ASN A 63 -1.38 4.69 3.86
C ASN A 63 -1.49 3.79 2.62
N MET A 64 -2.08 4.33 1.55
CA MET A 64 -2.36 3.56 0.34
C MET A 64 -1.12 3.10 -0.42
N ASP A 65 0.01 3.80 -0.32
CA ASP A 65 1.28 3.35 -0.92
C ASP A 65 1.81 2.09 -0.23
N GLU A 66 1.68 2.00 1.11
CA GLU A 66 2.06 0.81 1.87
C GLU A 66 1.15 -0.37 1.55
N VAL A 67 -0.17 -0.12 1.51
CA VAL A 67 -1.16 -1.13 1.14
C VAL A 67 -0.91 -1.64 -0.27
N ALA A 68 -0.66 -0.75 -1.24
CA ALA A 68 -0.36 -1.09 -2.62
C ALA A 68 0.91 -1.96 -2.75
N TRP A 69 1.92 -1.66 -1.92
CA TRP A 69 3.20 -2.36 -1.98
C TRP A 69 3.19 -3.74 -1.30
N LEU A 70 2.41 -3.90 -0.23
CA LEU A 70 2.47 -5.10 0.63
C LEU A 70 1.32 -6.07 0.40
N ALA A 71 0.11 -5.58 0.11
CA ALA A 71 -1.09 -6.41 0.11
C ALA A 71 -1.22 -7.29 -1.14
N ASP A 72 -1.53 -8.57 -0.94
CA ASP A 72 -2.00 -9.47 -2.02
C ASP A 72 -3.52 -9.30 -2.22
N ARG A 73 -4.25 -8.86 -1.17
CA ARG A 73 -5.69 -8.60 -1.18
C ARG A 73 -6.04 -7.40 -0.30
N ILE A 74 -6.93 -6.56 -0.78
CA ILE A 74 -7.44 -5.39 -0.06
C ILE A 74 -8.91 -5.61 0.30
N VAL A 75 -9.28 -5.18 1.50
CA VAL A 75 -10.66 -5.09 1.96
C VAL A 75 -10.92 -3.65 2.37
N VAL A 76 -11.82 -2.98 1.68
CA VAL A 76 -12.26 -1.62 2.01
C VAL A 76 -13.46 -1.72 2.94
N MET A 77 -13.36 -1.04 4.10
CA MET A 77 -14.41 -0.97 5.10
C MET A 77 -15.07 0.40 5.06
N ASP A 78 -16.40 0.43 5.04
CA ASP A 78 -17.20 1.65 5.22
C ASP A 78 -18.35 1.37 6.21
N ARG A 79 -18.50 2.23 7.22
CA ARG A 79 -19.57 2.15 8.25
C ARG A 79 -19.77 0.75 8.83
N GLY A 80 -18.67 0.05 9.12
CA GLY A 80 -18.70 -1.30 9.71
C GLY A 80 -19.05 -2.41 8.73
N ARG A 81 -19.07 -2.16 7.43
CA ARG A 81 -19.35 -3.12 6.37
C ARG A 81 -18.21 -3.18 5.37
N ILE A 82 -18.05 -4.35 4.74
CA ILE A 82 -17.14 -4.47 3.59
C ILE A 82 -17.84 -3.83 2.39
N SER A 83 -17.26 -2.73 1.89
CA SER A 83 -17.77 -2.03 0.71
C SER A 83 -17.14 -2.54 -0.58
N ARG A 84 -15.86 -2.97 -0.52
CA ARG A 84 -15.15 -3.55 -1.65
C ARG A 84 -14.07 -4.53 -1.17
N SER A 85 -13.74 -5.52 -1.99
CA SER A 85 -12.63 -6.44 -1.74
C SER A 85 -12.08 -6.95 -3.07
N GLY A 86 -10.75 -7.02 -3.18
CA GLY A 86 -10.08 -7.49 -4.40
C GLY A 86 -8.57 -7.40 -4.29
N THR A 87 -7.89 -7.65 -5.40
CA THR A 87 -6.46 -7.39 -5.55
C THR A 87 -6.18 -5.88 -5.53
N PRO A 88 -4.96 -5.42 -5.24
CA PRO A 88 -4.62 -4.00 -5.32
C PRO A 88 -5.03 -3.36 -6.66
N ARG A 89 -4.79 -4.07 -7.77
CA ARG A 89 -5.15 -3.59 -9.10
C ARG A 89 -6.65 -3.37 -9.28
N GLU A 90 -7.46 -4.33 -8.84
CA GLU A 90 -8.93 -4.23 -8.90
C GLU A 90 -9.49 -3.10 -8.02
N VAL A 91 -8.92 -2.93 -6.83
CA VAL A 91 -9.39 -1.90 -5.90
C VAL A 91 -8.96 -0.50 -6.34
N PHE A 92 -7.71 -0.32 -6.76
CA PHE A 92 -7.18 0.99 -7.17
C PHE A 92 -7.57 1.40 -8.59
N SER A 93 -8.10 0.50 -9.43
CA SER A 93 -8.60 0.85 -10.77
C SER A 93 -9.78 1.83 -10.73
N ASP A 94 -10.55 1.83 -9.66
CA ASP A 94 -11.68 2.74 -9.44
C ASP A 94 -11.30 3.85 -8.45
N GLY A 95 -10.39 4.70 -8.87
CA GLY A 95 -9.88 5.79 -8.03
C GLY A 95 -10.96 6.78 -7.59
N LYS A 96 -11.97 7.04 -8.43
CA LYS A 96 -13.08 7.93 -8.07
C LYS A 96 -13.87 7.39 -6.90
N TYR A 97 -14.22 6.11 -6.92
CA TYR A 97 -14.92 5.46 -5.82
C TYR A 97 -14.14 5.59 -4.51
N LEU A 98 -12.83 5.35 -4.51
CA LEU A 98 -12.02 5.46 -3.30
C LEU A 98 -12.00 6.88 -2.74
N LEU A 99 -11.87 7.89 -3.61
CA LEU A 99 -11.92 9.29 -3.21
C LEU A 99 -13.30 9.68 -2.63
N GLU A 100 -14.40 9.19 -3.18
CA GLU A 100 -15.76 9.39 -2.67
C GLU A 100 -15.95 8.74 -1.28
N GLN A 101 -15.22 7.64 -0.99
CA GLN A 101 -15.18 7.02 0.33
C GLN A 101 -14.22 7.74 1.31
N GLY A 102 -13.61 8.85 0.91
CA GLY A 102 -12.65 9.60 1.72
C GLY A 102 -11.28 8.93 1.85
N LEU A 103 -10.98 7.94 1.00
CA LEU A 103 -9.69 7.28 0.95
C LEU A 103 -8.76 7.99 -0.03
N ALA A 104 -7.47 8.00 0.29
CA ALA A 104 -6.46 8.46 -0.66
C ALA A 104 -6.20 7.40 -1.74
N LEU A 105 -5.54 7.80 -2.81
CA LEU A 105 -4.98 6.88 -3.80
C LEU A 105 -3.48 6.72 -3.58
N PRO A 106 -2.87 5.59 -4.00
CA PRO A 106 -1.42 5.51 -4.14
C PRO A 106 -0.90 6.67 -4.99
N ALA A 107 0.28 7.19 -4.65
CA ALA A 107 0.84 8.39 -5.29
C ALA A 107 0.91 8.24 -6.83
N MET A 108 1.31 7.06 -7.31
CA MET A 108 1.42 6.80 -8.75
C MET A 108 0.05 6.72 -9.43
N SER A 109 -0.94 6.07 -8.82
CA SER A 109 -2.32 6.04 -9.33
C SER A 109 -2.92 7.44 -9.40
N SER A 110 -2.66 8.28 -8.39
CA SER A 110 -3.09 9.68 -8.37
C SER A 110 -2.45 10.50 -9.50
N LEU A 111 -1.16 10.29 -9.78
CA LEU A 111 -0.46 10.92 -10.91
C LEU A 111 -1.08 10.51 -12.25
N LEU A 112 -1.27 9.21 -12.47
CA LEU A 112 -1.83 8.70 -13.73
C LEU A 112 -3.27 9.15 -13.95
N LEU A 113 -4.08 9.23 -12.88
CA LEU A 113 -5.44 9.77 -12.97
C LEU A 113 -5.42 11.22 -13.47
N ARG A 114 -4.54 12.06 -12.92
CA ARG A 114 -4.38 13.45 -13.38
C ARG A 114 -3.88 13.57 -14.82
N LEU A 115 -3.01 12.68 -15.26
CA LEU A 115 -2.57 12.64 -16.66
C LEU A 115 -3.72 12.24 -17.58
N LYS A 116 -4.53 11.26 -17.18
CA LYS A 116 -5.73 10.85 -17.92
C LYS A 116 -6.75 11.97 -18.06
N GLU A 117 -6.96 12.77 -17.01
CA GLU A 117 -7.80 13.96 -17.04
C GLU A 117 -7.29 15.04 -18.02
N LYS A 118 -5.99 15.04 -18.29
CA LYS A 118 -5.34 15.91 -19.29
C LYS A 118 -5.29 15.29 -20.70
N GLY A 119 -5.99 14.18 -20.93
CA GLY A 119 -6.09 13.55 -22.26
C GLY A 119 -5.00 12.52 -22.57
N TRP A 120 -4.15 12.15 -21.58
CA TRP A 120 -3.16 11.08 -21.80
C TRP A 120 -3.84 9.71 -21.80
N ASP A 121 -3.42 8.83 -22.72
CA ASP A 121 -3.87 7.44 -22.75
C ASP A 121 -3.01 6.58 -21.82
N VAL A 122 -3.29 6.62 -20.52
CA VAL A 122 -2.57 5.90 -19.48
C VAL A 122 -3.48 4.97 -18.68
N ASP A 123 -2.95 3.81 -18.29
CA ASP A 123 -3.65 2.88 -17.38
C ASP A 123 -3.57 3.39 -15.94
N GLY A 124 -4.67 3.95 -15.45
CA GLY A 124 -4.78 4.47 -14.08
C GLY A 124 -4.74 3.38 -12.99
N SER A 125 -4.72 2.09 -13.35
CA SER A 125 -4.61 0.99 -12.40
C SER A 125 -3.17 0.70 -11.94
N ALA A 126 -2.17 1.33 -12.56
CA ALA A 126 -0.79 1.21 -12.13
C ALA A 126 -0.56 2.00 -10.83
N PHE A 127 0.08 1.38 -9.86
CA PHE A 127 0.34 1.95 -8.53
C PHE A 127 1.81 1.87 -8.11
N THR A 128 2.66 1.19 -8.89
CA THR A 128 4.12 1.18 -8.68
C THR A 128 4.80 2.24 -9.54
N VAL A 129 5.98 2.71 -9.12
CA VAL A 129 6.78 3.67 -9.89
C VAL A 129 7.17 3.09 -11.26
N GLU A 130 7.53 1.80 -11.28
CA GLU A 130 7.95 1.10 -12.48
C GLU A 130 6.80 0.98 -13.50
N ASP A 131 5.59 0.66 -13.04
CA ASP A 131 4.41 0.56 -13.90
C ASP A 131 3.98 1.93 -14.42
N ALA A 132 3.95 2.94 -13.55
CA ALA A 132 3.61 4.31 -13.94
C ALA A 132 4.62 4.88 -14.95
N ALA A 133 5.92 4.63 -14.75
CA ALA A 133 6.95 5.04 -15.70
C ALA A 133 6.75 4.38 -17.07
N ARG A 134 6.40 3.08 -17.12
CA ARG A 134 6.08 2.39 -18.38
C ARG A 134 4.90 3.01 -19.11
N GLU A 135 3.83 3.33 -18.39
CA GLU A 135 2.65 3.97 -18.98
C GLU A 135 2.95 5.37 -19.52
N ILE A 136 3.71 6.17 -18.79
CA ILE A 136 4.13 7.50 -19.24
C ILE A 136 5.03 7.40 -20.46
N LEU A 137 6.01 6.49 -20.48
CA LEU A 137 6.93 6.31 -21.60
C LEU A 137 6.23 5.83 -22.87
N LYS A 138 5.16 5.02 -22.78
CA LYS A 138 4.35 4.66 -23.95
C LYS A 138 3.77 5.91 -24.62
N ASN A 139 3.17 6.80 -23.84
CA ASN A 139 2.58 8.04 -24.38
C ASN A 139 3.63 8.97 -24.99
N LEU A 140 4.80 9.10 -24.33
CA LEU A 140 5.91 9.92 -24.84
C LEU A 140 6.44 9.43 -26.20
N ARG A 141 6.47 8.11 -26.43
CA ARG A 141 6.94 7.49 -27.68
C ARG A 141 5.89 7.56 -28.80
N CYS A 142 4.60 7.59 -28.47
CA CYS A 142 3.52 7.66 -29.46
C CYS A 142 3.22 9.10 -29.93
N GLY A 143 3.92 10.13 -29.41
CA GLY A 143 3.77 11.51 -29.87
C GLY A 143 2.42 12.15 -29.61
N ASN A 144 1.60 11.59 -28.74
CA ASN A 144 0.29 12.14 -28.36
C ASN A 144 0.45 13.26 -27.32
N TYR A 145 1.04 14.37 -27.76
CA TYR A 145 0.96 15.64 -27.03
C TYR A 145 -0.11 16.49 -27.71
N ALA A 146 -1.27 16.55 -27.18
CA ALA A 146 -2.26 17.60 -27.50
C ALA A 146 -2.20 18.68 -26.42
#